data_ed6a3c61d41e081e8b797ffd8bb7507c
#
_entry.id   ed6a3c61d41e081e8b797ffd8bb7507c
#
_cell.length_a   1.000
_cell.length_b   1.000
_cell.length_c   1.000
_cell.angle_alpha   90.00
_cell.angle_beta   90.00
_cell.angle_gamma   90.00
#
_symmetry.space_group_name_H-M   'P 1'
#
loop_
_entity.id
_entity.type
_entity.pdbx_description
1 polymer ?
#
loop_
_entity_poly.entity_id
_entity_poly.type
_entity_poly.pdbx_seq_one_letter_code
_entity_poly.pdbx_strand_id
1 'polypeptide(L)'
;PMNLPVTQKHFLSFSRKLFLSVISLFLVFAVCFIAYQYQREREYKVELLNTKLQDYNSRLYEQLSRQSPDSSIITDYINNHILEDLRVTLIDIDGNVLYDSYSNHNGQMENHLDRPEIQKALKQGNGYDVRRTSETTGVPYFYSATRYKDYIVRSALPYNVSLINNLKADPHYLWFTVIVTLLLMSIFYKFTNKLGTSINQLRE
;
A
#
# COMPACT_ATOMS: atom_id res chain seq x y z
N PRO A 1 -43.57 50.62 -25.04
CA PRO A 1 -43.24 50.12 -23.72
C PRO A 1 -42.71 48.72 -23.86
N MET A 2 -41.45 48.63 -23.60
CA MET A 2 -40.64 47.37 -23.78
C MET A 2 -40.77 46.56 -22.48
N ASN A 3 -41.56 45.48 -22.53
CA ASN A 3 -41.68 44.55 -21.39
C ASN A 3 -40.43 43.71 -21.30
N LEU A 4 -39.57 44.03 -20.35
CA LEU A 4 -38.41 43.15 -19.99
C LEU A 4 -38.97 41.89 -19.33
N PRO A 5 -38.45 40.69 -19.71
CA PRO A 5 -38.87 39.47 -19.07
C PRO A 5 -38.36 39.44 -17.62
N VAL A 6 -39.26 39.35 -16.68
CA VAL A 6 -38.99 39.14 -15.27
C VAL A 6 -38.40 37.72 -15.15
N THR A 7 -37.10 37.62 -14.92
CA THR A 7 -36.43 36.36 -14.59
C THR A 7 -36.99 35.84 -13.26
N GLN A 8 -37.93 34.89 -13.32
CA GLN A 8 -38.39 34.15 -12.14
C GLN A 8 -37.18 33.37 -11.56
N LYS A 9 -36.62 33.88 -10.47
CA LYS A 9 -35.69 33.10 -9.64
C LYS A 9 -36.48 31.93 -9.05
N HIS A 10 -36.29 30.72 -9.61
CA HIS A 10 -36.78 29.48 -9.04
C HIS A 10 -36.10 29.25 -7.69
N PHE A 11 -36.72 29.73 -6.61
CA PHE A 11 -36.30 29.35 -5.25
C PHE A 11 -36.61 27.87 -5.04
N LEU A 12 -35.56 27.06 -4.88
CA LEU A 12 -35.71 25.65 -4.51
C LEU A 12 -36.52 25.59 -3.19
N SER A 13 -37.50 24.67 -3.13
CA SER A 13 -38.25 24.36 -1.92
C SER A 13 -37.27 24.01 -0.78
N PHE A 14 -37.61 24.38 0.47
CA PHE A 14 -36.83 24.08 1.66
C PHE A 14 -36.40 22.59 1.72
N SER A 15 -37.33 21.68 1.43
CA SER A 15 -37.09 20.25 1.36
C SER A 15 -35.98 19.89 0.36
N ARG A 16 -35.95 20.50 -0.83
CA ARG A 16 -34.90 20.27 -1.83
C ARG A 16 -33.53 20.82 -1.39
N LYS A 17 -33.50 21.97 -0.74
CA LYS A 17 -32.25 22.55 -0.21
C LYS A 17 -31.68 21.66 0.87
N LEU A 18 -32.52 21.18 1.80
CA LEU A 18 -32.12 20.26 2.85
C LEU A 18 -31.56 18.92 2.27
N PHE A 19 -32.28 18.35 1.30
CA PHE A 19 -31.89 17.15 0.61
C PHE A 19 -30.52 17.30 -0.08
N LEU A 20 -30.34 18.38 -0.85
CA LEU A 20 -29.06 18.65 -1.53
C LEU A 20 -27.90 18.87 -0.56
N SER A 21 -28.14 19.57 0.57
CA SER A 21 -27.12 19.78 1.59
C SER A 21 -26.65 18.44 2.21
N VAL A 22 -27.59 17.58 2.56
CA VAL A 22 -27.24 16.27 3.18
C VAL A 22 -26.59 15.34 2.17
N ILE A 23 -27.05 15.28 0.92
CA ILE A 23 -26.39 14.50 -0.13
C ILE A 23 -24.96 14.99 -0.37
N SER A 24 -24.76 16.33 -0.43
CA SER A 24 -23.42 16.89 -0.58
C SER A 24 -22.49 16.43 0.55
N LEU A 25 -22.97 16.43 1.80
CA LEU A 25 -22.21 15.95 2.94
C LEU A 25 -21.85 14.45 2.82
N PHE A 26 -22.83 13.60 2.43
CA PHE A 26 -22.58 12.18 2.21
C PHE A 26 -21.58 11.92 1.08
N LEU A 27 -21.64 12.66 -0.02
CA LEU A 27 -20.69 12.53 -1.12
C LEU A 27 -19.27 12.90 -0.70
N VAL A 28 -19.10 14.02 0.03
CA VAL A 28 -17.79 14.42 0.57
C VAL A 28 -17.25 13.33 1.49
N PHE A 29 -18.08 12.84 2.41
CA PHE A 29 -17.69 11.75 3.30
C PHE A 29 -17.27 10.48 2.53
N ALA A 30 -18.06 10.07 1.52
CA ALA A 30 -17.75 8.89 0.70
C ALA A 30 -16.40 9.03 -0.03
N VAL A 31 -16.13 10.21 -0.61
CA VAL A 31 -14.86 10.48 -1.28
C VAL A 31 -13.69 10.42 -0.30
N CYS A 32 -13.81 11.07 0.86
CA CYS A 32 -12.78 11.03 1.90
C CYS A 32 -12.55 9.61 2.41
N PHE A 33 -13.61 8.85 2.62
CA PHE A 33 -13.54 7.45 3.08
C PHE A 33 -12.86 6.56 2.06
N ILE A 34 -13.21 6.67 0.77
CA ILE A 34 -12.57 5.91 -0.31
C ILE A 34 -11.07 6.23 -0.39
N ALA A 35 -10.69 7.51 -0.34
CA ALA A 35 -9.29 7.92 -0.38
C ALA A 35 -8.50 7.37 0.82
N TYR A 36 -9.08 7.45 2.03
CA TYR A 36 -8.48 6.89 3.24
C TYR A 36 -8.30 5.37 3.15
N GLN A 37 -9.33 4.64 2.73
CA GLN A 37 -9.28 3.18 2.60
C GLN A 37 -8.26 2.74 1.54
N TYR A 38 -8.19 3.46 0.41
CA TYR A 38 -7.20 3.17 -0.63
C TYR A 38 -5.77 3.26 -0.09
N GLN A 39 -5.47 4.31 0.65
CA GLN A 39 -4.14 4.49 1.25
C GLN A 39 -3.85 3.42 2.30
N ARG A 40 -4.80 3.17 3.21
CA ARG A 40 -4.66 2.17 4.28
C ARG A 40 -4.42 0.77 3.74
N GLU A 41 -5.15 0.36 2.71
CA GLU A 41 -4.99 -0.96 2.13
C GLU A 41 -3.65 -1.13 1.42
N ARG A 42 -3.19 -0.08 0.73
CA ARG A 42 -1.86 -0.08 0.11
C ARG A 42 -0.76 -0.21 1.16
N GLU A 43 -0.82 0.55 2.23
CA GLU A 43 0.12 0.47 3.35
C GLU A 43 0.13 -0.93 3.98
N TYR A 44 -1.05 -1.50 4.21
CA TYR A 44 -1.20 -2.85 4.74
C TYR A 44 -0.58 -3.92 3.83
N LYS A 45 -0.79 -3.85 2.52
CA LYS A 45 -0.18 -4.80 1.56
C LYS A 45 1.34 -4.68 1.51
N VAL A 46 1.88 -3.46 1.58
CA VAL A 46 3.33 -3.22 1.68
C VAL A 46 3.89 -3.84 2.96
N GLU A 47 3.24 -3.61 4.10
CA GLU A 47 3.66 -4.16 5.38
C GLU A 47 3.57 -5.69 5.42
N LEU A 48 2.50 -6.25 4.87
CA LEU A 48 2.32 -7.70 4.74
C LEU A 48 3.44 -8.34 3.90
N LEU A 49 3.80 -7.71 2.77
CA LEU A 49 4.92 -8.17 1.94
C LEU A 49 6.24 -8.09 2.69
N ASN A 50 6.49 -6.96 3.35
CA ASN A 50 7.69 -6.80 4.18
C ASN A 50 7.79 -7.88 5.27
N THR A 51 6.68 -8.16 5.97
CA THR A 51 6.62 -9.19 7.01
C THR A 51 6.95 -10.59 6.44
N LYS A 52 6.42 -10.92 5.26
CA LYS A 52 6.74 -12.18 4.58
C LYS A 52 8.22 -12.30 4.23
N LEU A 53 8.83 -11.21 3.75
CA LEU A 53 10.26 -11.19 3.45
C LEU A 53 11.13 -11.24 4.71
N GLN A 54 10.69 -10.63 5.80
CA GLN A 54 11.37 -10.74 7.10
C GLN A 54 11.30 -12.16 7.66
N ASP A 55 10.17 -12.86 7.55
CA ASP A 55 10.04 -14.27 7.92
C ASP A 55 11.00 -15.14 7.08
N TYR A 56 11.08 -14.89 5.77
CA TYR A 56 12.06 -15.53 4.91
C TYR A 56 13.50 -15.27 5.37
N ASN A 57 13.86 -14.02 5.66
CA ASN A 57 15.18 -13.65 6.17
C ASN A 57 15.50 -14.36 7.49
N SER A 58 14.52 -14.46 8.39
CA SER A 58 14.70 -15.13 9.69
C SER A 58 14.97 -16.63 9.53
N ARG A 59 14.22 -17.30 8.68
CA ARG A 59 14.43 -18.73 8.41
C ARG A 59 15.78 -19.00 7.75
N LEU A 60 16.18 -18.15 6.80
CA LEU A 60 17.50 -18.24 6.19
C LEU A 60 18.60 -18.05 7.24
N TYR A 61 18.46 -17.06 8.12
CA TYR A 61 19.41 -16.83 9.22
C TYR A 61 19.51 -18.03 10.16
N GLU A 62 18.40 -18.64 10.55
CA GLU A 62 18.39 -19.84 11.38
C GLU A 62 19.16 -21.00 10.72
N GLN A 63 19.00 -21.17 9.41
CA GLN A 63 19.71 -22.20 8.67
C GLN A 63 21.23 -21.93 8.67
N LEU A 64 21.63 -20.67 8.42
CA LEU A 64 23.04 -20.27 8.43
C LEU A 64 23.67 -20.35 9.83
N SER A 65 22.89 -20.12 10.89
CA SER A 65 23.38 -20.19 12.27
C SER A 65 23.66 -21.63 12.74
N ARG A 66 23.03 -22.63 12.12
CA ARG A 66 23.22 -24.05 12.43
C ARG A 66 24.42 -24.66 11.71
N GLN A 67 24.87 -24.03 10.64
CA GLN A 67 25.97 -24.48 9.79
C GLN A 67 26.87 -23.27 9.51
N SER A 68 28.16 -23.48 9.27
CA SER A 68 29.02 -22.36 8.86
C SER A 68 28.46 -21.67 7.64
N PRO A 69 28.46 -20.32 7.57
CA PRO A 69 27.90 -19.58 6.43
C PRO A 69 28.70 -19.91 5.16
N ASP A 70 28.17 -20.85 4.39
CA ASP A 70 28.70 -21.24 3.09
C ASP A 70 27.71 -20.84 1.99
N SER A 71 28.23 -20.35 0.87
CA SER A 71 27.45 -19.95 -0.30
C SER A 71 26.60 -21.11 -0.85
N SER A 72 27.02 -22.33 -0.69
CA SER A 72 26.28 -23.54 -1.09
C SER A 72 24.98 -23.69 -0.31
N ILE A 73 24.97 -23.40 0.99
CA ILE A 73 23.82 -23.50 1.88
C ILE A 73 22.79 -22.43 1.52
N ILE A 74 23.26 -21.22 1.22
CA ILE A 74 22.36 -20.12 0.80
C ILE A 74 21.70 -20.46 -0.53
N THR A 75 22.47 -20.97 -1.48
CA THR A 75 21.97 -21.36 -2.79
C THR A 75 20.98 -22.52 -2.69
N ASP A 76 21.27 -23.54 -1.85
CA ASP A 76 20.36 -24.65 -1.62
C ASP A 76 19.07 -24.21 -0.92
N TYR A 77 19.16 -23.31 0.05
CA TYR A 77 17.98 -22.74 0.70
C TYR A 77 17.10 -21.97 -0.28
N ILE A 78 17.69 -21.10 -1.13
CA ILE A 78 16.98 -20.35 -2.15
C ILE A 78 16.28 -21.31 -3.13
N ASN A 79 16.95 -22.35 -3.60
CA ASN A 79 16.40 -23.34 -4.53
C ASN A 79 15.26 -24.17 -3.94
N ASN A 80 15.30 -24.45 -2.64
CA ASN A 80 14.27 -25.24 -1.95
C ASN A 80 13.08 -24.39 -1.45
N HIS A 81 13.24 -23.07 -1.33
CA HIS A 81 12.21 -22.15 -0.84
C HIS A 81 11.94 -21.07 -1.89
N ILE A 82 11.55 -21.49 -3.09
CA ILE A 82 11.39 -20.61 -4.25
C ILE A 82 10.27 -19.60 -4.00
N LEU A 83 10.67 -18.34 -3.78
CA LEU A 83 9.86 -17.18 -4.12
C LEU A 83 10.34 -16.71 -5.50
N GLU A 84 9.44 -16.70 -6.46
CA GLU A 84 9.74 -16.36 -7.85
C GLU A 84 10.47 -15.00 -7.93
N ASP A 85 11.62 -14.96 -8.61
CA ASP A 85 12.46 -13.77 -8.79
C ASP A 85 13.07 -13.20 -7.49
N LEU A 86 13.13 -13.96 -6.39
CA LEU A 86 13.71 -13.45 -5.16
C LEU A 86 15.23 -13.32 -5.26
N ARG A 87 15.74 -12.11 -5.01
CA ARG A 87 17.16 -11.82 -4.81
C ARG A 87 17.46 -11.78 -3.32
N VAL A 88 18.52 -12.48 -2.92
CA VAL A 88 19.01 -12.49 -1.53
C VAL A 88 20.43 -11.96 -1.48
N THR A 89 20.69 -11.07 -0.53
CA THR A 89 22.01 -10.48 -0.28
C THR A 89 22.35 -10.63 1.21
N LEU A 90 23.52 -11.13 1.50
CA LEU A 90 24.09 -11.15 2.84
C LEU A 90 25.12 -10.02 2.97
N ILE A 91 24.99 -9.19 4.01
CA ILE A 91 25.77 -7.97 4.20
C ILE A 91 26.31 -7.95 5.62
N ASP A 92 27.57 -7.62 5.80
CA ASP A 92 28.16 -7.45 7.14
C ASP A 92 27.65 -6.16 7.81
N ILE A 93 28.00 -5.96 9.08
CA ILE A 93 27.59 -4.79 9.84
C ILE A 93 28.24 -3.47 9.36
N ASP A 94 29.31 -3.57 8.58
CA ASP A 94 30.04 -2.45 7.97
C ASP A 94 29.50 -2.13 6.55
N GLY A 95 28.52 -2.89 6.07
CA GLY A 95 27.86 -2.68 4.77
C GLY A 95 28.51 -3.40 3.60
N ASN A 96 29.53 -4.23 3.82
CA ASN A 96 30.15 -4.99 2.75
C ASN A 96 29.29 -6.20 2.37
N VAL A 97 29.19 -6.47 1.09
CA VAL A 97 28.40 -7.60 0.57
C VAL A 97 29.22 -8.88 0.69
N LEU A 98 28.72 -9.83 1.49
CA LEU A 98 29.33 -11.14 1.67
C LEU A 98 28.84 -12.16 0.63
N TYR A 99 27.57 -12.04 0.23
CA TYR A 99 26.92 -12.89 -0.76
C TYR A 99 25.78 -12.15 -1.47
N ASP A 100 25.58 -12.42 -2.76
CA ASP A 100 24.42 -11.95 -3.52
C ASP A 100 24.01 -13.00 -4.56
N SER A 101 22.74 -13.40 -4.55
CA SER A 101 22.23 -14.49 -5.41
C SER A 101 22.20 -14.15 -6.90
N TYR A 102 22.28 -12.87 -7.27
CA TYR A 102 22.30 -12.42 -8.66
C TYR A 102 23.72 -12.14 -9.18
N SER A 103 24.69 -12.03 -8.29
CA SER A 103 26.08 -11.77 -8.65
C SER A 103 26.91 -13.05 -8.52
N ASN A 104 27.12 -13.73 -9.61
CA ASN A 104 28.00 -14.92 -9.67
C ASN A 104 29.50 -14.58 -9.59
N HIS A 105 29.89 -13.34 -9.29
CA HIS A 105 31.27 -12.93 -9.49
C HIS A 105 31.89 -12.11 -8.36
N ASN A 106 33.12 -12.44 -8.08
CA ASN A 106 34.25 -11.82 -7.39
C ASN A 106 34.48 -10.30 -7.70
N GLY A 107 33.52 -9.57 -8.25
CA GLY A 107 33.54 -8.12 -8.35
C GLY A 107 33.14 -7.53 -7.02
N GLN A 108 33.98 -6.72 -6.42
CA GLN A 108 33.65 -5.94 -5.23
C GLN A 108 32.39 -5.14 -5.52
N MET A 109 31.28 -5.56 -4.93
CA MET A 109 30.08 -4.73 -4.91
C MET A 109 30.37 -3.49 -4.06
N GLU A 110 29.76 -2.36 -4.44
CA GLU A 110 29.82 -1.18 -3.61
C GLU A 110 29.30 -1.44 -2.19
N ASN A 111 29.80 -0.70 -1.23
CA ASN A 111 29.31 -0.79 0.14
C ASN A 111 27.84 -0.39 0.22
N HIS A 112 27.03 -1.17 0.91
CA HIS A 112 25.57 -0.98 1.01
C HIS A 112 25.12 -0.25 2.28
N LEU A 113 26.05 0.29 3.07
CA LEU A 113 25.75 0.93 4.35
C LEU A 113 24.76 2.10 4.21
N ASP A 114 24.89 2.88 3.14
CA ASP A 114 24.05 4.08 2.90
C ASP A 114 22.65 3.76 2.35
N ARG A 115 22.34 2.50 2.13
CA ARG A 115 21.03 2.10 1.59
C ARG A 115 19.92 2.31 2.63
N PRO A 116 18.77 2.93 2.26
CA PRO A 116 17.71 3.26 3.22
C PRO A 116 17.19 2.08 4.04
N GLU A 117 17.01 0.92 3.41
CA GLU A 117 16.57 -0.31 4.07
C GLU A 117 17.62 -0.82 5.07
N ILE A 118 18.91 -0.69 4.75
CA ILE A 118 20.02 -1.10 5.64
C ILE A 118 20.14 -0.16 6.83
N GLN A 119 20.08 1.16 6.59
CA GLN A 119 20.12 2.16 7.66
C GLN A 119 18.96 1.98 8.66
N LYS A 120 17.77 1.66 8.16
CA LYS A 120 16.61 1.35 9.02
C LYS A 120 16.85 0.05 9.80
N ALA A 121 17.34 -1.00 9.13
CA ALA A 121 17.63 -2.27 9.78
C ALA A 121 18.68 -2.13 10.88
N LEU A 122 19.71 -1.33 10.68
CA LEU A 122 20.74 -1.07 11.70
C LEU A 122 20.17 -0.36 12.93
N LYS A 123 19.22 0.56 12.75
CA LYS A 123 18.62 1.37 13.84
C LYS A 123 17.50 0.65 14.58
N GLN A 124 16.66 -0.10 13.86
CA GLN A 124 15.38 -0.62 14.36
C GLN A 124 15.30 -2.16 14.34
N GLY A 125 16.34 -2.85 13.85
CA GLY A 125 16.38 -4.29 13.67
C GLY A 125 15.87 -4.75 12.31
N ASN A 126 14.99 -3.99 11.66
CA ASN A 126 14.51 -4.26 10.32
C ASN A 126 14.26 -2.96 9.53
N GLY A 127 14.22 -3.06 8.22
CA GLY A 127 13.96 -1.92 7.35
C GLY A 127 13.54 -2.37 5.95
N TYR A 128 12.79 -1.54 5.27
CA TYR A 128 12.40 -1.79 3.88
C TYR A 128 12.38 -0.52 3.04
N ASP A 129 12.50 -0.72 1.72
CA ASP A 129 12.28 0.30 0.70
C ASP A 129 11.35 -0.27 -0.38
N VAL A 130 10.26 0.43 -0.65
CA VAL A 130 9.20 -0.08 -1.53
C VAL A 130 9.62 -0.11 -3.00
N ARG A 131 10.47 0.86 -3.40
CA ARG A 131 10.86 1.00 -4.81
C ARG A 131 12.19 1.75 -4.94
N ARG A 132 13.29 1.01 -4.93
CA ARG A 132 14.62 1.57 -5.21
C ARG A 132 15.23 0.87 -6.42
N THR A 133 15.82 1.64 -7.33
CA THR A 133 16.54 1.10 -8.47
C THR A 133 17.84 0.44 -7.99
N SER A 134 18.06 -0.80 -8.42
CA SER A 134 19.30 -1.53 -8.17
C SER A 134 20.40 -0.99 -9.07
N GLU A 135 21.52 -0.60 -8.52
CA GLU A 135 22.69 -0.17 -9.30
C GLU A 135 23.31 -1.31 -10.09
N THR A 136 23.19 -2.55 -9.58
CA THR A 136 23.72 -3.75 -10.24
C THR A 136 22.91 -4.16 -11.48
N THR A 137 21.56 -4.05 -11.41
CA THR A 137 20.67 -4.56 -12.46
C THR A 137 19.96 -3.48 -13.25
N GLY A 138 19.97 -2.23 -12.79
CA GLY A 138 19.21 -1.11 -13.38
C GLY A 138 17.69 -1.21 -13.21
N VAL A 139 17.20 -2.26 -12.52
CA VAL A 139 15.76 -2.52 -12.32
C VAL A 139 15.34 -2.04 -10.93
N PRO A 140 14.11 -1.50 -10.76
CA PRO A 140 13.59 -1.19 -9.44
C PRO A 140 13.19 -2.47 -8.69
N TYR A 141 13.47 -2.51 -7.38
CA TYR A 141 13.14 -3.59 -6.47
C TYR A 141 12.41 -3.07 -5.23
N PHE A 142 11.61 -3.95 -4.64
CA PHE A 142 11.18 -3.86 -3.26
C PHE A 142 12.25 -4.56 -2.41
N TYR A 143 12.83 -3.86 -1.44
CA TYR A 143 13.85 -4.38 -0.55
C TYR A 143 13.32 -4.54 0.86
N SER A 144 13.65 -5.66 1.52
CA SER A 144 13.43 -5.88 2.95
C SER A 144 14.72 -6.39 3.58
N ALA A 145 15.19 -5.72 4.63
CA ALA A 145 16.42 -6.04 5.34
C ALA A 145 16.12 -6.33 6.82
N THR A 146 16.75 -7.37 7.35
CA THR A 146 16.67 -7.75 8.77
C THR A 146 18.07 -7.87 9.33
N ARG A 147 18.34 -7.14 10.42
CA ARG A 147 19.63 -7.19 11.13
C ARG A 147 19.65 -8.33 12.11
N TYR A 148 20.73 -9.10 12.06
CA TYR A 148 21.10 -10.10 13.05
C TYR A 148 22.40 -9.70 13.77
N LYS A 149 22.91 -10.56 14.61
CA LYS A 149 24.10 -10.27 15.43
C LYS A 149 25.32 -9.92 14.57
N ASP A 150 25.60 -10.74 13.57
CA ASP A 150 26.86 -10.70 12.82
C ASP A 150 26.70 -10.15 11.40
N TYR A 151 25.48 -10.12 10.86
CA TYR A 151 25.19 -9.67 9.50
C TYR A 151 23.71 -9.27 9.30
N ILE A 152 23.47 -8.68 8.16
CA ILE A 152 22.13 -8.29 7.69
C ILE A 152 21.74 -9.22 6.55
N VAL A 153 20.56 -9.82 6.62
CA VAL A 153 19.94 -10.54 5.50
C VAL A 153 19.00 -9.58 4.79
N ARG A 154 19.21 -9.38 3.50
CA ARG A 154 18.36 -8.56 2.65
C ARG A 154 17.72 -9.39 1.56
N SER A 155 16.41 -9.42 1.52
CA SER A 155 15.60 -9.97 0.42
C SER A 155 15.11 -8.86 -0.48
N ALA A 156 15.04 -9.12 -1.79
CA ALA A 156 14.53 -8.16 -2.75
C ALA A 156 13.67 -8.84 -3.82
N LEU A 157 12.55 -8.22 -4.17
CA LEU A 157 11.67 -8.63 -5.27
C LEU A 157 11.64 -7.56 -6.34
N PRO A 158 11.75 -7.90 -7.64
CA PRO A 158 11.68 -6.93 -8.72
C PRO A 158 10.32 -6.23 -8.70
N TYR A 159 10.35 -4.90 -8.83
CA TYR A 159 9.14 -4.07 -8.86
C TYR A 159 8.50 -4.12 -10.25
N ASN A 160 8.05 -5.33 -10.63
CA ASN A 160 7.42 -5.66 -11.90
C ASN A 160 5.89 -5.52 -11.85
N VAL A 161 5.22 -5.79 -12.97
CA VAL A 161 3.76 -5.69 -13.09
C VAL A 161 3.02 -6.59 -12.11
N SER A 162 3.56 -7.79 -11.83
CA SER A 162 2.98 -8.73 -10.87
C SER A 162 3.01 -8.14 -9.45
N LEU A 163 4.16 -7.65 -9.00
CA LEU A 163 4.30 -7.03 -7.69
C LEU A 163 3.44 -5.77 -7.56
N ILE A 164 3.43 -4.91 -8.59
CA ILE A 164 2.58 -3.71 -8.61
C ILE A 164 1.10 -4.09 -8.44
N ASN A 165 0.63 -5.11 -9.15
CA ASN A 165 -0.76 -5.57 -9.07
C ASN A 165 -1.08 -6.14 -7.68
N ASN A 166 -0.16 -6.88 -7.07
CA ASN A 166 -0.31 -7.40 -5.71
C ASN A 166 -0.34 -6.31 -4.64
N LEU A 167 0.34 -5.18 -4.87
CA LEU A 167 0.36 -4.04 -3.95
C LEU A 167 -0.77 -3.02 -4.20
N LYS A 168 -1.56 -3.17 -5.28
CA LYS A 168 -2.73 -2.32 -5.50
C LYS A 168 -3.83 -2.63 -4.49
N ALA A 169 -4.53 -1.58 -4.08
CA ALA A 169 -5.73 -1.73 -3.26
C ALA A 169 -6.83 -2.48 -4.02
N ASP A 170 -7.58 -3.31 -3.29
CA ASP A 170 -8.65 -4.11 -3.85
C ASP A 170 -9.90 -3.23 -4.12
N PRO A 171 -10.52 -3.26 -5.31
CA PRO A 171 -11.64 -2.37 -5.62
C PRO A 171 -12.96 -2.77 -4.93
N HIS A 172 -13.03 -3.91 -4.23
CA HIS A 172 -14.27 -4.40 -3.63
C HIS A 172 -14.89 -3.42 -2.60
N TYR A 173 -14.06 -2.79 -1.76
CA TYR A 173 -14.54 -1.80 -0.78
C TYR A 173 -15.12 -0.55 -1.46
N LEU A 174 -14.66 -0.20 -2.67
CA LEU A 174 -15.18 0.93 -3.44
C LEU A 174 -16.63 0.65 -3.85
N TRP A 175 -16.90 -0.51 -4.43
CA TRP A 175 -18.26 -0.91 -4.80
C TRP A 175 -19.17 -1.00 -3.60
N PHE A 176 -18.71 -1.56 -2.49
CA PHE A 176 -19.46 -1.61 -1.23
C PHE A 176 -19.83 -0.19 -0.76
N THR A 177 -18.88 0.74 -0.74
CA THR A 177 -19.12 2.13 -0.33
C THR A 177 -20.13 2.81 -1.25
N VAL A 178 -20.03 2.63 -2.57
CA VAL A 178 -20.98 3.19 -3.53
C VAL A 178 -22.40 2.67 -3.28
N ILE A 179 -22.56 1.35 -3.14
CA ILE A 179 -23.87 0.72 -2.90
C ILE A 179 -24.49 1.23 -1.60
N VAL A 180 -23.73 1.26 -0.49
CA VAL A 180 -24.21 1.77 0.81
C VAL A 180 -24.61 3.23 0.71
N THR A 181 -23.81 4.07 0.04
CA THR A 181 -24.10 5.50 -0.16
C THR A 181 -25.40 5.69 -0.95
N LEU A 182 -25.61 4.95 -2.04
CA LEU A 182 -26.84 5.01 -2.84
C LEU A 182 -28.07 4.58 -2.04
N LEU A 183 -27.93 3.55 -1.22
CA LEU A 183 -29.01 3.04 -0.36
C LEU A 183 -29.40 4.10 0.68
N LEU A 184 -28.42 4.70 1.36
CA LEU A 184 -28.66 5.78 2.32
C LEU A 184 -29.31 7.01 1.66
N MET A 185 -28.87 7.40 0.48
CA MET A 185 -29.49 8.47 -0.29
C MET A 185 -30.95 8.19 -0.62
N SER A 186 -31.27 6.94 -1.02
CA SER A 186 -32.64 6.53 -1.33
C SER A 186 -33.57 6.60 -0.10
N ILE A 187 -33.07 6.13 1.05
CA ILE A 187 -33.81 6.19 2.32
C ILE A 187 -34.05 7.67 2.71
N PHE A 188 -33.00 8.48 2.64
CA PHE A 188 -33.09 9.89 3.00
C PHE A 188 -34.02 10.69 2.06
N TYR A 189 -34.01 10.37 0.77
CA TYR A 189 -34.94 10.95 -0.19
C TYR A 189 -36.41 10.69 0.18
N LYS A 190 -36.77 9.45 0.51
CA LYS A 190 -38.12 9.09 0.96
C LYS A 190 -38.51 9.83 2.24
N PHE A 191 -37.59 9.93 3.19
CA PHE A 191 -37.81 10.63 4.46
C PHE A 191 -38.02 12.13 4.26
N THR A 192 -37.20 12.78 3.44
CA THR A 192 -37.30 14.22 3.15
C THR A 192 -38.59 14.58 2.41
N ASN A 193 -39.02 13.73 1.48
CA ASN A 193 -40.29 13.94 0.77
C ASN A 193 -41.49 13.83 1.72
N LYS A 194 -41.47 12.85 2.65
CA LYS A 194 -42.54 12.73 3.66
C LYS A 194 -42.63 13.92 4.59
N LEU A 195 -41.47 14.45 5.03
CA LEU A 195 -41.43 15.67 5.85
C LEU A 195 -41.96 16.90 5.07
N GLY A 196 -41.58 17.05 3.80
CA GLY A 196 -42.01 18.16 2.96
C GLY A 196 -43.52 18.20 2.73
N THR A 197 -44.18 17.07 2.59
CA THR A 197 -45.65 16.98 2.48
C THR A 197 -46.36 17.34 3.78
N SER A 198 -45.81 16.90 4.93
CA SER A 198 -46.39 17.22 6.24
C SER A 198 -46.30 18.72 6.59
N ILE A 199 -45.21 19.39 6.23
CA ILE A 199 -45.03 20.83 6.47
C ILE A 199 -45.99 21.67 5.58
N ASN A 200 -46.22 21.24 4.34
CA ASN A 200 -47.19 21.94 3.47
C ASN A 200 -48.62 21.81 3.97
N GLN A 201 -49.01 20.71 4.57
CA GLN A 201 -50.35 20.50 5.16
C GLN A 201 -50.60 21.37 6.42
N LEU A 202 -49.54 21.74 7.14
CA LEU A 202 -49.64 22.62 8.32
C LEU A 202 -49.70 24.14 7.96
N ARG A 203 -49.48 24.47 6.70
CA ARG A 203 -49.44 25.86 6.22
C ARG A 203 -50.75 26.29 5.53
N GLU A 204 -51.65 25.35 5.27
CA GLU A 204 -53.03 25.59 4.85
C GLU A 204 -53.96 25.75 6.07
#